data_ed226ac9000e84076b7debc260bcebc8
#
_entry.id   ed226ac9000e84076b7debc260bcebc8
#
_cell.length_a   1.000
_cell.length_b   1.000
_cell.length_c   1.000
_cell.angle_alpha   90.00
_cell.angle_beta   90.00
_cell.angle_gamma   90.00
#
_symmetry.space_group_name_H-M   'P 1'
#
loop_
_entity.id
_entity.type
_entity.pdbx_description
1 polymer ?
#
loop_
_entity_poly.entity_id
_entity_poly.type
_entity_poly.pdbx_seq_one_letter_code
_entity_poly.pdbx_strand_id
1 'polypeptide(L)'
;YGKSITADQFAQYWVDKVCSQTGAFAGAGFSEMNAIQNLRDGLRPPYSGQHNHAWSDGLAMRVAPIGVVAHGDIELARKMTIADGQVSHSGEGIHSGVVIAVAIAAAMDGASNVESFEAALQSIPEDSWSYRLLAVAKNIVDENRSLPVHEIADRLLDRIAITEYFYADIAPEAVALAMAAVLYGDGDYAKTLLFAVNLGRDADTIAAMAGAVAGAISGYESIPDNWKAAVTTVGGTCLEFAKGLNP
;
A
#
# COMPACT_ATOMS: atom_id res chain seq x y z
N TYR A 1 0.39 6.53 21.58
CA TYR A 1 0.88 7.72 20.85
C TYR A 1 -0.25 8.44 20.07
N GLY A 2 -1.28 7.70 19.64
CA GLY A 2 -2.41 8.26 18.91
C GLY A 2 -2.05 8.92 17.58
N LYS A 3 -2.91 9.84 17.13
CA LYS A 3 -2.81 10.52 15.82
C LYS A 3 -1.62 11.48 15.67
N SER A 4 -0.89 11.77 16.76
CA SER A 4 0.30 12.65 16.78
C SER A 4 1.63 11.88 16.81
N ILE A 5 1.63 10.58 16.52
CA ILE A 5 2.82 9.72 16.51
C ILE A 5 3.89 10.27 15.57
N THR A 6 5.15 10.28 16.04
CA THR A 6 6.32 10.75 15.28
C THR A 6 7.14 9.60 14.73
N ALA A 7 8.04 9.89 13.80
CA ALA A 7 8.96 8.89 13.25
C ALA A 7 9.84 8.25 14.33
N ASP A 8 10.32 9.02 15.30
CA ASP A 8 11.11 8.50 16.42
C ASP A 8 10.30 7.55 17.31
N GLN A 9 9.01 7.82 17.51
CA GLN A 9 8.13 6.94 18.27
C GLN A 9 7.82 5.65 17.52
N PHE A 10 7.61 5.70 16.21
CA PHE A 10 7.55 4.50 15.37
C PHE A 10 8.86 3.70 15.47
N ALA A 11 10.01 4.34 15.30
CA ALA A 11 11.30 3.69 15.41
C ALA A 11 11.53 3.07 16.80
N GLN A 12 11.12 3.75 17.89
CA GLN A 12 11.24 3.20 19.23
C GLN A 12 10.38 1.93 19.39
N TYR A 13 9.15 1.94 18.82
CA TYR A 13 8.31 0.74 18.80
C TYR A 13 8.97 -0.42 18.04
N TRP A 14 9.61 -0.13 16.90
CA TRP A 14 10.36 -1.12 16.15
C TRP A 14 11.54 -1.68 16.96
N VAL A 15 12.29 -0.82 17.64
CA VAL A 15 13.39 -1.26 18.52
C VAL A 15 12.89 -2.20 19.61
N ASP A 16 11.79 -1.83 20.28
CA ASP A 16 11.26 -2.56 21.44
C ASP A 16 10.58 -3.88 21.04
N LYS A 17 9.90 -3.94 19.91
CA LYS A 17 9.03 -5.06 19.52
C LYS A 17 9.56 -5.90 18.37
N VAL A 18 10.31 -5.31 17.44
CA VAL A 18 10.81 -5.98 16.25
C VAL A 18 12.29 -6.28 16.39
N CYS A 19 13.13 -5.28 16.63
CA CYS A 19 14.58 -5.46 16.71
C CYS A 19 15.04 -6.33 17.89
N SER A 20 14.22 -6.41 18.94
CA SER A 20 14.48 -7.27 20.14
C SER A 20 14.27 -8.76 19.86
N GLN A 21 13.58 -9.12 18.78
CA GLN A 21 13.35 -10.52 18.42
C GLN A 21 14.65 -11.17 17.96
N THR A 22 14.87 -12.42 18.39
CA THR A 22 16.01 -13.25 17.98
C THR A 22 15.56 -14.30 16.97
N GLY A 23 16.39 -14.54 15.95
CA GLY A 23 16.11 -15.51 14.89
C GLY A 23 15.86 -14.88 13.54
N ALA A 24 15.48 -15.69 12.56
CA ALA A 24 15.14 -15.22 11.23
C ALA A 24 13.75 -14.56 11.23
N PHE A 25 13.66 -13.41 10.60
CA PHE A 25 12.37 -12.75 10.34
C PHE A 25 11.75 -13.39 9.10
N ALA A 26 11.02 -14.47 9.29
CA ALA A 26 10.30 -15.11 8.21
C ALA A 26 9.25 -14.13 7.63
N GLY A 27 9.37 -13.83 6.32
CA GLY A 27 8.46 -12.93 5.63
C GLY A 27 8.80 -11.43 5.72
N ALA A 28 9.89 -11.03 6.35
CA ALA A 28 10.35 -9.64 6.26
C ALA A 28 10.99 -9.38 4.90
N GLY A 29 10.57 -8.29 4.24
CA GLY A 29 11.18 -7.81 3.00
C GLY A 29 12.59 -7.25 3.22
N PHE A 30 13.30 -6.99 2.13
CA PHE A 30 14.68 -6.47 2.19
C PHE A 30 14.74 -5.07 2.83
N SER A 31 13.74 -4.23 2.61
CA SER A 31 13.63 -2.89 3.23
C SER A 31 13.51 -2.99 4.75
N GLU A 32 12.65 -3.86 5.25
CA GLU A 32 12.46 -4.10 6.68
C GLU A 32 13.72 -4.70 7.31
N MET A 33 14.36 -5.66 6.64
CA MET A 33 15.61 -6.26 7.12
C MET A 33 16.74 -5.23 7.25
N ASN A 34 16.91 -4.36 6.24
CA ASN A 34 17.90 -3.29 6.30
C ASN A 34 17.58 -2.25 7.39
N ALA A 35 16.32 -1.87 7.53
CA ALA A 35 15.89 -0.93 8.58
C ALA A 35 16.13 -1.52 9.98
N ILE A 36 15.81 -2.79 10.21
CA ILE A 36 16.08 -3.49 11.47
C ILE A 36 17.58 -3.46 11.80
N GLN A 37 18.42 -3.73 10.81
CA GLN A 37 19.88 -3.68 11.02
C GLN A 37 20.34 -2.26 11.34
N ASN A 38 19.90 -1.26 10.56
CA ASN A 38 20.22 0.15 10.81
C ASN A 38 19.78 0.62 12.21
N LEU A 39 18.58 0.23 12.66
CA LEU A 39 18.09 0.55 14.01
C LEU A 39 18.94 -0.13 15.10
N ARG A 40 19.35 -1.39 14.89
CA ARG A 40 20.25 -2.11 15.81
C ARG A 40 21.63 -1.46 15.90
N ASP A 41 22.11 -0.88 14.80
CA ASP A 41 23.37 -0.14 14.72
C ASP A 41 23.22 1.30 15.27
N GLY A 42 22.05 1.68 15.76
CA GLY A 42 21.79 2.95 16.41
C GLY A 42 21.36 4.09 15.47
N LEU A 43 21.17 3.81 14.18
CA LEU A 43 20.61 4.81 13.24
C LEU A 43 19.15 5.05 13.56
N ARG A 44 18.71 6.29 13.39
CA ARG A 44 17.34 6.74 13.63
C ARG A 44 16.72 7.33 12.35
N PRO A 45 15.38 7.43 12.26
CA PRO A 45 14.75 8.11 11.14
C PRO A 45 15.29 9.52 10.92
N PRO A 46 15.43 9.96 9.67
CA PRO A 46 15.14 9.22 8.46
C PRO A 46 16.29 8.30 7.99
N TYR A 47 17.43 8.29 8.70
CA TYR A 47 18.63 7.55 8.26
C TYR A 47 18.44 6.03 8.30
N SER A 48 17.62 5.51 9.22
CA SER A 48 17.31 4.07 9.27
C SER A 48 16.60 3.57 8.01
N GLY A 49 15.83 4.43 7.34
CA GLY A 49 15.12 4.13 6.08
C GLY A 49 15.93 4.42 4.81
N GLN A 50 17.20 4.86 4.92
CA GLN A 50 18.05 5.18 3.76
C GLN A 50 19.00 4.03 3.45
N HIS A 51 18.60 3.16 2.52
CA HIS A 51 19.37 1.98 2.10
C HIS A 51 18.97 1.56 0.66
N ASN A 52 19.63 0.53 0.12
CA ASN A 52 19.47 0.10 -1.27
C ASN A 52 18.05 -0.36 -1.65
N HIS A 53 17.27 -0.83 -0.69
CA HIS A 53 15.90 -1.32 -0.90
C HIS A 53 14.84 -0.36 -0.36
N ALA A 54 15.18 0.92 -0.16
CA ALA A 54 14.29 1.92 0.44
C ALA A 54 13.08 2.29 -0.43
N TRP A 55 13.01 1.80 -1.66
CA TRP A 55 11.94 2.03 -2.62
C TRP A 55 11.06 0.79 -2.87
N SER A 56 11.14 -0.22 -2.00
CA SER A 56 10.22 -1.35 -2.06
C SER A 56 8.81 -0.97 -1.63
N ASP A 57 7.84 -1.81 -1.93
CA ASP A 57 6.42 -1.63 -1.60
C ASP A 57 6.03 -2.02 -0.16
N GLY A 58 7.00 -2.45 0.64
CA GLY A 58 6.81 -2.88 2.03
C GLY A 58 6.10 -1.87 2.93
N LEU A 59 6.27 -0.54 2.69
CA LEU A 59 5.47 0.47 3.37
C LEU A 59 4.02 0.45 2.87
N ALA A 60 3.81 0.45 1.55
CA ALA A 60 2.49 0.57 0.95
C ALA A 60 1.57 -0.59 1.34
N MET A 61 2.11 -1.81 1.47
CA MET A 61 1.33 -2.98 1.87
C MET A 61 0.86 -2.96 3.35
N ARG A 62 1.52 -2.17 4.23
CA ARG A 62 1.22 -2.17 5.68
C ARG A 62 0.47 -0.94 6.18
N VAL A 63 0.32 0.12 5.39
CA VAL A 63 -0.25 1.41 5.85
C VAL A 63 -1.78 1.44 5.89
N ALA A 64 -2.48 0.41 5.50
CA ALA A 64 -3.95 0.37 5.55
C ALA A 64 -4.52 0.81 6.91
N PRO A 65 -3.99 0.40 8.08
CA PRO A 65 -4.46 0.89 9.38
C PRO A 65 -4.32 2.39 9.56
N ILE A 66 -3.32 3.03 8.94
CA ILE A 66 -3.13 4.49 8.99
C ILE A 66 -4.28 5.19 8.25
N GLY A 67 -4.62 4.70 7.03
CA GLY A 67 -5.75 5.23 6.27
C GLY A 67 -7.06 5.13 7.03
N VAL A 68 -7.32 3.97 7.68
CA VAL A 68 -8.52 3.76 8.50
C VAL A 68 -8.58 4.73 9.70
N VAL A 69 -7.47 4.90 10.42
CA VAL A 69 -7.41 5.81 11.58
C VAL A 69 -7.56 7.28 11.16
N ALA A 70 -7.07 7.63 9.99
CA ALA A 70 -7.16 8.99 9.45
C ALA A 70 -8.59 9.37 9.02
N HIS A 71 -9.38 8.43 8.49
CA HIS A 71 -10.81 8.58 8.13
C HIS A 71 -11.17 10.00 7.63
N GLY A 72 -11.02 10.25 6.33
CA GLY A 72 -11.32 11.55 5.71
C GLY A 72 -10.25 12.64 5.90
N ASP A 73 -9.37 12.52 6.89
CA ASP A 73 -8.28 13.47 7.07
C ASP A 73 -7.05 13.08 6.24
N ILE A 74 -7.03 13.57 5.00
CA ILE A 74 -5.98 13.29 4.01
C ILE A 74 -4.60 13.72 4.51
N GLU A 75 -4.50 14.87 5.17
CA GLU A 75 -3.24 15.40 5.65
C GLU A 75 -2.72 14.57 6.84
N LEU A 76 -3.60 14.09 7.70
CA LEU A 76 -3.24 13.16 8.78
C LEU A 76 -2.73 11.83 8.21
N ALA A 77 -3.44 11.25 7.21
CA ALA A 77 -3.00 10.03 6.53
C ALA A 77 -1.60 10.20 5.97
N ARG A 78 -1.36 11.29 5.25
CA ARG A 78 -0.06 11.63 4.68
C ARG A 78 1.03 11.76 5.75
N LYS A 79 0.80 12.54 6.80
CA LYS A 79 1.77 12.78 7.89
C LYS A 79 2.13 11.50 8.64
N MET A 80 1.14 10.70 9.03
CA MET A 80 1.38 9.45 9.74
C MET A 80 2.15 8.44 8.87
N THR A 81 1.81 8.36 7.58
CA THR A 81 2.52 7.48 6.64
C THR A 81 3.96 7.90 6.44
N ILE A 82 4.24 9.20 6.30
CA ILE A 82 5.61 9.71 6.20
C ILE A 82 6.39 9.36 7.48
N ALA A 83 5.77 9.53 8.65
CA ALA A 83 6.41 9.23 9.93
C ALA A 83 6.75 7.74 10.08
N ASP A 84 5.84 6.82 9.71
CA ASP A 84 6.12 5.38 9.68
C ASP A 84 7.16 5.04 8.61
N GLY A 85 7.00 5.60 7.42
CA GLY A 85 7.86 5.34 6.29
C GLY A 85 9.33 5.68 6.54
N GLN A 86 9.61 6.80 7.21
CA GLN A 86 10.98 7.23 7.54
C GLN A 86 11.77 6.21 8.37
N VAL A 87 11.10 5.27 9.02
CA VAL A 87 11.79 4.20 9.77
C VAL A 87 12.49 3.21 8.82
N SER A 88 11.85 2.87 7.71
CA SER A 88 12.25 1.74 6.85
C SER A 88 12.35 2.06 5.36
N HIS A 89 11.88 3.21 4.92
CA HIS A 89 11.82 3.60 3.50
C HIS A 89 12.27 5.05 3.30
N SER A 90 12.48 5.43 2.04
CA SER A 90 12.74 6.81 1.62
C SER A 90 12.16 7.05 0.21
N GLY A 91 12.07 8.33 -0.20
CA GLY A 91 11.67 8.72 -1.55
C GLY A 91 10.42 8.00 -2.06
N GLU A 92 10.55 7.27 -3.16
CA GLU A 92 9.43 6.60 -3.83
C GLU A 92 8.71 5.55 -2.97
N GLY A 93 9.41 4.86 -2.06
CA GLY A 93 8.78 3.95 -1.11
C GLY A 93 7.80 4.67 -0.17
N ILE A 94 8.16 5.90 0.27
CA ILE A 94 7.27 6.73 1.09
C ILE A 94 6.12 7.29 0.26
N HIS A 95 6.38 7.82 -0.94
CA HIS A 95 5.33 8.34 -1.83
C HIS A 95 4.27 7.27 -2.12
N SER A 96 4.70 6.07 -2.44
CA SER A 96 3.82 4.92 -2.69
C SER A 96 2.97 4.54 -1.47
N GLY A 97 3.56 4.55 -0.27
CA GLY A 97 2.81 4.34 0.97
C GLY A 97 1.74 5.41 1.20
N VAL A 98 2.08 6.69 0.93
CA VAL A 98 1.14 7.81 1.04
C VAL A 98 -0.05 7.61 0.10
N VAL A 99 0.17 7.14 -1.14
CA VAL A 99 -0.92 6.86 -2.10
C VAL A 99 -1.95 5.91 -1.50
N ILE A 100 -1.52 4.78 -0.95
CA ILE A 100 -2.43 3.77 -0.41
C ILE A 100 -3.15 4.27 0.86
N ALA A 101 -2.43 4.89 1.79
CA ALA A 101 -3.04 5.41 3.01
C ALA A 101 -4.07 6.51 2.73
N VAL A 102 -3.77 7.43 1.81
CA VAL A 102 -4.68 8.51 1.41
C VAL A 102 -5.89 7.97 0.65
N ALA A 103 -5.69 7.03 -0.29
CA ALA A 103 -6.82 6.40 -0.99
C ALA A 103 -7.81 5.75 0.00
N ILE A 104 -7.29 5.04 1.00
CA ILE A 104 -8.12 4.43 2.05
C ILE A 104 -8.81 5.50 2.90
N ALA A 105 -8.10 6.55 3.34
CA ALA A 105 -8.69 7.61 4.15
C ALA A 105 -9.83 8.33 3.42
N ALA A 106 -9.67 8.62 2.13
CA ALA A 106 -10.71 9.20 1.29
C ALA A 106 -11.91 8.25 1.12
N ALA A 107 -11.65 6.98 0.83
CA ALA A 107 -12.68 5.96 0.68
C ALA A 107 -13.50 5.76 1.97
N MET A 108 -12.87 5.80 3.14
CA MET A 108 -13.53 5.71 4.44
C MET A 108 -14.49 6.87 4.70
N ASP A 109 -14.28 8.03 4.06
CA ASP A 109 -15.19 9.19 4.10
C ASP A 109 -16.23 9.19 2.95
N GLY A 110 -16.32 8.09 2.21
CA GLY A 110 -17.32 7.87 1.16
C GLY A 110 -16.89 8.26 -0.24
N ALA A 111 -15.62 8.55 -0.49
CA ALA A 111 -15.11 8.81 -1.83
C ALA A 111 -15.23 7.55 -2.71
N SER A 112 -15.61 7.74 -3.97
CA SER A 112 -15.59 6.70 -5.00
C SER A 112 -14.17 6.24 -5.32
N ASN A 113 -14.04 5.17 -6.12
CA ASN A 113 -12.75 4.69 -6.61
C ASN A 113 -11.96 5.78 -7.37
N VAL A 114 -12.64 6.58 -8.19
CA VAL A 114 -12.01 7.68 -8.94
C VAL A 114 -11.59 8.82 -8.01
N GLU A 115 -12.45 9.24 -7.09
CA GLU A 115 -12.15 10.30 -6.13
C GLU A 115 -11.04 9.90 -5.17
N SER A 116 -11.02 8.64 -4.69
CA SER A 116 -9.95 8.09 -3.86
C SER A 116 -8.61 8.04 -4.61
N PHE A 117 -8.63 7.68 -5.90
CA PHE A 117 -7.45 7.72 -6.76
C PHE A 117 -6.92 9.15 -6.92
N GLU A 118 -7.79 10.11 -7.25
CA GLU A 118 -7.39 11.51 -7.46
C GLU A 118 -6.84 12.15 -6.17
N ALA A 119 -7.47 11.90 -5.03
CA ALA A 119 -6.97 12.37 -3.73
C ALA A 119 -5.57 11.81 -3.45
N ALA A 120 -5.35 10.53 -3.72
CA ALA A 120 -4.05 9.88 -3.56
C ALA A 120 -2.99 10.45 -4.51
N LEU A 121 -3.32 10.62 -5.79
CA LEU A 121 -2.42 11.19 -6.78
C LEU A 121 -1.97 12.60 -6.41
N GLN A 122 -2.88 13.45 -5.94
CA GLN A 122 -2.60 14.83 -5.52
C GLN A 122 -1.81 14.94 -4.21
N SER A 123 -1.66 13.84 -3.47
CA SER A 123 -0.98 13.81 -2.17
C SER A 123 0.55 13.62 -2.26
N ILE A 124 1.06 13.33 -3.46
CA ILE A 124 2.48 13.08 -3.73
C ILE A 124 3.05 14.07 -4.76
N PRO A 125 4.39 14.26 -4.82
CA PRO A 125 4.99 15.19 -5.77
C PRO A 125 4.71 14.79 -7.24
N GLU A 126 4.35 15.76 -8.09
CA GLU A 126 4.06 15.54 -9.51
C GLU A 126 5.28 15.06 -10.31
N ASP A 127 6.48 15.41 -9.87
CA ASP A 127 7.75 15.00 -10.47
C ASP A 127 8.26 13.64 -9.97
N SER A 128 7.53 13.00 -9.03
CA SER A 128 7.86 11.66 -8.53
C SER A 128 7.62 10.58 -9.59
N TRP A 129 8.34 9.48 -9.45
CA TRP A 129 8.15 8.32 -10.32
C TRP A 129 6.78 7.68 -10.10
N SER A 130 6.36 7.56 -8.84
CA SER A 130 5.03 7.05 -8.46
C SER A 130 3.91 7.85 -9.13
N TYR A 131 3.97 9.20 -9.12
CA TYR A 131 2.98 10.03 -9.79
C TYR A 131 2.86 9.72 -11.29
N ARG A 132 4.01 9.65 -11.97
CA ARG A 132 4.04 9.38 -13.42
C ARG A 132 3.45 8.02 -13.76
N LEU A 133 3.76 6.96 -12.99
CA LEU A 133 3.21 5.63 -13.25
C LEU A 133 1.72 5.55 -12.92
N LEU A 134 1.26 6.21 -11.86
CA LEU A 134 -0.18 6.32 -11.56
C LEU A 134 -0.95 7.03 -12.67
N ALA A 135 -0.40 8.13 -13.21
CA ALA A 135 -1.03 8.83 -14.34
C ALA A 135 -1.11 7.94 -15.59
N VAL A 136 -0.05 7.17 -15.87
CA VAL A 136 -0.05 6.17 -16.98
C VAL A 136 -1.09 5.10 -16.73
N ALA A 137 -1.16 4.54 -15.51
CA ALA A 137 -2.13 3.52 -15.11
C ALA A 137 -3.58 3.99 -15.34
N LYS A 138 -3.90 5.20 -14.86
CA LYS A 138 -5.23 5.81 -15.03
C LYS A 138 -5.58 5.95 -16.51
N ASN A 139 -4.71 6.52 -17.32
CA ASN A 139 -4.95 6.71 -18.74
C ASN A 139 -5.22 5.37 -19.45
N ILE A 140 -4.42 4.33 -19.16
CA ILE A 140 -4.63 3.01 -19.78
C ILE A 140 -5.99 2.44 -19.39
N VAL A 141 -6.39 2.49 -18.13
CA VAL A 141 -7.69 1.97 -17.70
C VAL A 141 -8.83 2.77 -18.32
N ASP A 142 -8.78 4.10 -18.30
CA ASP A 142 -9.86 4.96 -18.80
C ASP A 142 -10.08 4.83 -20.32
N GLU A 143 -8.99 4.75 -21.09
CA GLU A 143 -9.05 4.64 -22.55
C GLU A 143 -9.45 3.24 -23.03
N ASN A 144 -9.29 2.21 -22.20
CA ASN A 144 -9.41 0.82 -22.64
C ASN A 144 -10.50 0.01 -21.91
N ARG A 145 -11.43 0.64 -21.19
CA ARG A 145 -12.48 -0.05 -20.38
C ARG A 145 -13.33 -1.04 -21.19
N SER A 146 -13.43 -0.88 -22.50
CA SER A 146 -14.20 -1.76 -23.39
C SER A 146 -13.43 -2.97 -23.92
N LEU A 147 -12.12 -3.02 -23.70
CA LEU A 147 -11.28 -4.12 -24.15
C LEU A 147 -11.44 -5.35 -23.27
N PRO A 148 -11.10 -6.54 -23.78
CA PRO A 148 -10.94 -7.74 -22.97
C PRO A 148 -9.93 -7.49 -21.82
N VAL A 149 -10.20 -8.08 -20.67
CA VAL A 149 -9.41 -7.86 -19.44
C VAL A 149 -7.91 -8.14 -19.63
N HIS A 150 -7.56 -9.17 -20.39
CA HIS A 150 -6.15 -9.52 -20.63
C HIS A 150 -5.43 -8.47 -21.47
N GLU A 151 -6.11 -7.82 -22.43
CA GLU A 151 -5.50 -6.74 -23.22
C GLU A 151 -5.22 -5.50 -22.36
N ILE A 152 -6.07 -5.20 -21.39
CA ILE A 152 -5.83 -4.11 -20.43
C ILE A 152 -4.62 -4.47 -19.54
N ALA A 153 -4.56 -5.71 -19.04
CA ALA A 153 -3.44 -6.20 -18.25
C ALA A 153 -2.12 -6.12 -19.02
N ASP A 154 -2.09 -6.61 -20.27
CA ASP A 154 -0.90 -6.54 -21.12
C ASP A 154 -0.41 -5.10 -21.31
N ARG A 155 -1.31 -4.16 -21.60
CA ARG A 155 -0.97 -2.73 -21.74
C ARG A 155 -0.42 -2.10 -20.46
N LEU A 156 -0.98 -2.47 -19.30
CA LEU A 156 -0.46 -2.01 -18.01
C LEU A 156 0.95 -2.56 -17.77
N LEU A 157 1.15 -3.86 -18.00
CA LEU A 157 2.46 -4.48 -17.80
C LEU A 157 3.50 -3.92 -18.77
N ASP A 158 3.18 -3.74 -20.05
CA ASP A 158 4.08 -3.18 -21.06
C ASP A 158 4.55 -1.74 -20.71
N ARG A 159 3.77 -0.99 -19.96
CA ARG A 159 4.06 0.43 -19.69
C ARG A 159 4.49 0.72 -18.26
N ILE A 160 4.20 -0.16 -17.32
CA ILE A 160 4.41 0.04 -15.88
C ILE A 160 5.44 -0.93 -15.32
N ALA A 161 5.45 -2.22 -15.78
CA ALA A 161 6.36 -3.21 -15.23
C ALA A 161 7.83 -2.87 -15.53
N ILE A 162 8.67 -2.98 -14.52
CA ILE A 162 10.09 -2.64 -14.58
C ILE A 162 10.89 -3.93 -14.62
N THR A 163 11.02 -4.48 -15.83
CA THR A 163 11.62 -5.80 -16.06
C THR A 163 13.13 -5.83 -15.85
N GLU A 164 13.79 -4.66 -15.89
CA GLU A 164 15.22 -4.50 -15.65
C GLU A 164 15.59 -4.57 -14.16
N TYR A 165 14.62 -4.39 -13.27
CA TYR A 165 14.81 -4.55 -11.84
C TYR A 165 14.61 -6.02 -11.45
N PHE A 166 15.58 -6.57 -10.71
CA PHE A 166 15.60 -8.00 -10.39
C PHE A 166 14.41 -8.45 -9.53
N TYR A 167 13.96 -7.59 -8.61
CA TYR A 167 12.84 -7.86 -7.72
C TYR A 167 11.56 -7.21 -8.24
N ALA A 168 10.42 -7.87 -8.07
CA ALA A 168 9.12 -7.35 -8.50
C ALA A 168 8.44 -6.42 -7.48
N ASP A 169 9.16 -6.08 -6.40
CA ASP A 169 8.67 -5.36 -5.21
C ASP A 169 8.93 -3.84 -5.24
N ILE A 170 9.20 -3.27 -6.41
CA ILE A 170 9.45 -1.83 -6.49
C ILE A 170 8.14 -1.03 -6.38
N ALA A 171 8.08 -0.16 -5.36
CA ALA A 171 6.86 0.51 -4.94
C ALA A 171 6.11 1.30 -6.03
N PRO A 172 6.75 2.12 -6.89
CA PRO A 172 6.05 2.81 -7.96
C PRO A 172 5.30 1.89 -8.93
N GLU A 173 5.88 0.73 -9.28
CA GLU A 173 5.24 -0.28 -10.11
C GLU A 173 4.05 -0.91 -9.39
N ALA A 174 4.31 -1.49 -8.21
CA ALA A 174 3.32 -2.25 -7.46
C ALA A 174 2.08 -1.42 -7.11
N VAL A 175 2.29 -0.16 -6.66
CA VAL A 175 1.21 0.74 -6.31
C VAL A 175 0.43 1.23 -7.53
N ALA A 176 1.10 1.51 -8.66
CA ALA A 176 0.41 1.89 -9.90
C ALA A 176 -0.48 0.75 -10.41
N LEU A 177 0.00 -0.50 -10.36
CA LEU A 177 -0.79 -1.69 -10.73
C LEU A 177 -1.96 -1.93 -9.75
N ALA A 178 -1.74 -1.77 -8.45
CA ALA A 178 -2.81 -1.88 -7.45
C ALA A 178 -3.91 -0.83 -7.67
N MET A 179 -3.54 0.42 -7.88
CA MET A 179 -4.50 1.49 -8.12
C MET A 179 -5.18 1.40 -9.49
N ALA A 180 -4.50 0.84 -10.51
CA ALA A 180 -5.13 0.46 -11.78
C ALA A 180 -6.24 -0.60 -11.57
N ALA A 181 -5.99 -1.59 -10.71
CA ALA A 181 -6.98 -2.60 -10.38
C ALA A 181 -8.20 -2.00 -9.64
N VAL A 182 -7.99 -1.04 -8.75
CA VAL A 182 -9.07 -0.31 -8.08
C VAL A 182 -9.94 0.45 -9.09
N LEU A 183 -9.32 1.16 -10.04
CA LEU A 183 -10.03 1.87 -11.10
C LEU A 183 -10.79 0.92 -12.03
N TYR A 184 -10.16 -0.21 -12.43
CA TYR A 184 -10.78 -1.22 -13.28
C TYR A 184 -11.96 -1.91 -12.61
N GLY A 185 -11.84 -2.19 -11.32
CA GLY A 185 -12.89 -2.84 -10.52
C GLY A 185 -14.17 -2.04 -10.41
N ASP A 186 -14.06 -0.71 -10.43
CA ASP A 186 -15.19 0.24 -10.45
C ASP A 186 -16.18 0.00 -9.29
N GLY A 187 -15.65 -0.16 -8.07
CA GLY A 187 -16.43 -0.42 -6.86
C GLY A 187 -16.78 -1.90 -6.61
N ASP A 188 -16.48 -2.81 -7.54
CA ASP A 188 -16.64 -4.25 -7.33
C ASP A 188 -15.37 -4.83 -6.69
N TYR A 189 -15.50 -5.28 -5.44
CA TYR A 189 -14.40 -5.84 -4.67
C TYR A 189 -13.79 -7.08 -5.33
N ALA A 190 -14.61 -8.04 -5.74
CA ALA A 190 -14.14 -9.29 -6.31
C ALA A 190 -13.45 -9.07 -7.66
N LYS A 191 -14.02 -8.22 -8.50
CA LYS A 191 -13.43 -7.84 -9.79
C LYS A 191 -12.08 -7.15 -9.61
N THR A 192 -11.96 -6.23 -8.63
CA THR A 192 -10.71 -5.56 -8.27
C THR A 192 -9.64 -6.58 -7.90
N LEU A 193 -9.95 -7.48 -6.96
CA LEU A 193 -8.98 -8.45 -6.46
C LEU A 193 -8.55 -9.47 -7.50
N LEU A 194 -9.49 -10.01 -8.27
CA LEU A 194 -9.19 -10.95 -9.33
C LEU A 194 -8.32 -10.32 -10.42
N PHE A 195 -8.56 -9.05 -10.77
CA PHE A 195 -7.71 -8.35 -11.72
C PHE A 195 -6.31 -8.12 -11.14
N ALA A 196 -6.21 -7.63 -9.91
CA ALA A 196 -4.93 -7.38 -9.24
C ALA A 196 -4.04 -8.64 -9.16
N VAL A 197 -4.60 -9.78 -8.73
CA VAL A 197 -3.85 -11.06 -8.66
C VAL A 197 -3.37 -11.51 -10.06
N ASN A 198 -4.20 -11.32 -11.09
CA ASN A 198 -3.87 -11.77 -12.46
C ASN A 198 -2.88 -10.84 -13.19
N LEU A 199 -2.56 -9.66 -12.67
CA LEU A 199 -1.48 -8.84 -13.19
C LEU A 199 -0.09 -9.48 -12.99
N GLY A 200 0.04 -10.42 -12.03
CA GLY A 200 1.32 -11.03 -11.72
C GLY A 200 2.27 -10.06 -11.02
N ARG A 201 3.55 -10.12 -11.34
CA ARG A 201 4.61 -9.36 -10.66
C ARG A 201 4.61 -9.69 -9.17
N ASP A 202 4.56 -8.70 -8.28
CA ASP A 202 4.35 -8.90 -6.84
C ASP A 202 2.85 -9.04 -6.52
N ALA A 203 2.25 -10.12 -7.04
CA ALA A 203 0.81 -10.29 -7.12
C ALA A 203 0.09 -10.27 -5.76
N ASP A 204 0.68 -10.82 -4.73
CA ASP A 204 0.11 -10.85 -3.38
C ASP A 204 0.10 -9.47 -2.74
N THR A 205 1.19 -8.71 -2.85
CA THR A 205 1.26 -7.32 -2.37
C THR A 205 0.36 -6.38 -3.17
N ILE A 206 0.36 -6.48 -4.51
CA ILE A 206 -0.53 -5.71 -5.38
C ILE A 206 -2.00 -5.97 -5.00
N ALA A 207 -2.38 -7.24 -4.81
CA ALA A 207 -3.74 -7.60 -4.41
C ALA A 207 -4.08 -7.17 -2.98
N ALA A 208 -3.13 -7.21 -2.04
CA ALA A 208 -3.34 -6.73 -0.68
C ALA A 208 -3.64 -5.23 -0.65
N MET A 209 -2.87 -4.42 -1.38
CA MET A 209 -3.09 -2.98 -1.51
C MET A 209 -4.42 -2.66 -2.19
N ALA A 210 -4.67 -3.28 -3.35
CA ALA A 210 -5.92 -3.09 -4.09
C ALA A 210 -7.16 -3.51 -3.26
N GLY A 211 -7.04 -4.63 -2.54
CA GLY A 211 -8.09 -5.14 -1.65
C GLY A 211 -8.36 -4.24 -0.45
N ALA A 212 -7.32 -3.63 0.13
CA ALA A 212 -7.49 -2.68 1.22
C ALA A 212 -8.27 -1.43 0.77
N VAL A 213 -7.91 -0.86 -0.39
CA VAL A 213 -8.62 0.31 -0.96
C VAL A 213 -10.04 -0.08 -1.38
N ALA A 214 -10.21 -1.19 -2.12
CA ALA A 214 -11.53 -1.65 -2.55
C ALA A 214 -12.45 -1.99 -1.36
N GLY A 215 -11.89 -2.58 -0.31
CA GLY A 215 -12.63 -2.86 0.94
C GLY A 215 -13.09 -1.60 1.67
N ALA A 216 -12.27 -0.55 1.66
CA ALA A 216 -12.66 0.76 2.20
C ALA A 216 -13.79 1.42 1.39
N ILE A 217 -13.78 1.27 0.05
CA ILE A 217 -14.82 1.79 -0.85
C ILE A 217 -16.13 1.02 -0.70
N SER A 218 -16.06 -0.33 -0.73
CA SER A 218 -17.25 -1.18 -0.92
C SER A 218 -17.78 -1.78 0.38
N GLY A 219 -17.00 -1.73 1.45
CA GLY A 219 -17.34 -2.27 2.76
C GLY A 219 -17.20 -3.81 2.88
N TYR A 220 -17.24 -4.30 4.10
CA TYR A 220 -17.05 -5.72 4.43
C TYR A 220 -18.04 -6.66 3.74
N GLU A 221 -19.29 -6.23 3.57
CA GLU A 221 -20.35 -7.05 2.98
C GLU A 221 -20.15 -7.32 1.48
N SER A 222 -19.34 -6.52 0.79
CA SER A 222 -18.98 -6.72 -0.61
C SER A 222 -18.01 -7.90 -0.83
N ILE A 223 -17.32 -8.34 0.22
CA ILE A 223 -16.37 -9.45 0.15
C ILE A 223 -17.14 -10.76 -0.02
N PRO A 224 -16.79 -11.62 -1.00
CA PRO A 224 -17.45 -12.93 -1.18
C PRO A 224 -17.39 -13.80 0.08
N ASP A 225 -18.50 -14.44 0.46
CA ASP A 225 -18.62 -15.20 1.70
C ASP A 225 -17.62 -16.35 1.81
N ASN A 226 -17.32 -17.02 0.70
CA ASN A 226 -16.29 -18.06 0.66
C ASN A 226 -14.88 -17.53 0.94
N TRP A 227 -14.58 -16.26 0.57
CA TRP A 227 -13.30 -15.62 0.89
C TRP A 227 -13.25 -15.22 2.37
N LYS A 228 -14.35 -14.63 2.90
CA LYS A 228 -14.47 -14.34 4.34
C LYS A 228 -14.24 -15.60 5.17
N ALA A 229 -14.88 -16.71 4.79
CA ALA A 229 -14.75 -17.99 5.49
C ALA A 229 -13.31 -18.55 5.44
N ALA A 230 -12.62 -18.42 4.31
CA ALA A 230 -11.24 -18.90 4.17
C ALA A 230 -10.27 -18.13 5.09
N VAL A 231 -10.43 -16.82 5.23
CA VAL A 231 -9.55 -15.97 6.06
C VAL A 231 -9.76 -16.20 7.55
N THR A 232 -10.99 -16.47 8.00
CA THR A 232 -11.31 -16.71 9.42
C THR A 232 -10.66 -17.97 9.99
N THR A 233 -10.18 -18.88 9.14
CA THR A 233 -9.48 -20.10 9.57
C THR A 233 -7.99 -19.88 9.92
N VAL A 234 -7.42 -18.74 9.60
CA VAL A 234 -5.98 -18.44 9.74
C VAL A 234 -5.66 -17.67 11.03
N GLY A 235 -6.37 -17.88 12.10
CA GLY A 235 -6.07 -17.45 13.47
C GLY A 235 -5.90 -15.94 13.71
N GLY A 236 -6.62 -15.37 14.66
CA GLY A 236 -6.59 -13.95 15.01
C GLY A 236 -7.14 -13.09 13.89
N THR A 237 -8.37 -12.69 13.97
CA THR A 237 -9.06 -12.12 12.82
C THR A 237 -8.67 -10.68 12.61
N CYS A 238 -8.38 -10.29 11.35
CA CYS A 238 -8.29 -8.88 10.95
C CYS A 238 -9.52 -8.09 11.45
N LEU A 239 -10.68 -8.72 11.56
CA LEU A 239 -11.91 -8.14 12.09
C LEU A 239 -11.80 -7.79 13.58
N GLU A 240 -11.19 -8.65 14.41
CA GLU A 240 -10.95 -8.35 15.84
C GLU A 240 -9.98 -7.20 16.01
N PHE A 241 -8.93 -7.17 15.18
CA PHE A 241 -7.99 -6.06 15.15
C PHE A 241 -8.65 -4.75 14.70
N ALA A 242 -9.45 -4.80 13.66
CA ALA A 242 -10.19 -3.63 13.15
C ALA A 242 -11.16 -3.05 14.18
N LYS A 243 -11.80 -3.88 15.01
CA LYS A 243 -12.66 -3.41 16.12
C LYS A 243 -11.91 -2.62 17.19
N GLY A 244 -10.59 -2.82 17.30
CA GLY A 244 -9.72 -2.06 18.20
C GLY A 244 -9.21 -0.73 17.61
N LEU A 245 -9.37 -0.53 16.31
CA LEU A 245 -9.04 0.73 15.64
C LEU A 245 -10.25 1.67 15.74
N ASN A 246 -10.26 2.54 16.77
CA ASN A 246 -11.24 3.63 16.81
C ASN A 246 -10.75 4.76 15.89
N PRO A 247 -11.53 5.18 14.87
CA PRO A 247 -11.23 6.32 14.01
C PRO A 247 -11.26 7.65 14.76
#